data_2e4f577b5b63f9d1e61b7670ed256f8d
#
_entry.id   2e4f577b5b63f9d1e61b7670ed256f8d
#
_cell.length_a   1.000
_cell.length_b   1.000
_cell.length_c   1.000
_cell.angle_alpha   90.00
_cell.angle_beta   90.00
_cell.angle_gamma   90.00
#
_symmetry.space_group_name_H-M   'P 1'
#
loop_
_entity.id
_entity.type
_entity.pdbx_description
1 polymer ?
#
loop_
_entity_poly.entity_id
_entity_poly.type
_entity_poly.pdbx_seq_one_letter_code
_entity_poly.pdbx_strand_id
1 'polypeptide(L)'
;MISNIQKLIIELKKENDVLILAHSYQSPEIQEIADAVGDSFALSTYAMNYPHKTVVLCGVKFMAETVKILSPEKKVILPIANATCPMAEQITPQEIISFKQKNPIFKVVAYVNTTAELKAVCDVCVTSSSALKIVSKIKEPILFVPDKNLGSYIKSQLPGKDIILMHGCCPVHDAVTEDDVKLIKETYPGMKIAMHPELRPEVLKYADYIGSTTGIVDYVASVDEDVVIGTEKSIADHLSLKYPSRKFP
;
A
#
# COMPACT_ATOMS: atom_id res chain seq x y z
N MET A 1 26.91 -6.73 -4.12
CA MET A 1 27.44 -7.92 -4.87
C MET A 1 26.42 -9.04 -4.74
N ILE A 2 25.88 -9.55 -5.84
CA ILE A 2 24.82 -10.59 -5.85
C ILE A 2 25.35 -11.88 -5.21
N SER A 3 24.63 -12.41 -4.23
CA SER A 3 24.96 -13.63 -3.49
C SER A 3 24.81 -14.90 -4.35
N ASN A 4 25.36 -16.05 -3.91
CA ASN A 4 25.19 -17.30 -4.61
C ASN A 4 23.72 -17.76 -4.66
N ILE A 5 22.94 -17.46 -3.62
CA ILE A 5 21.49 -17.75 -3.59
C ILE A 5 20.75 -16.92 -4.63
N GLN A 6 21.03 -15.63 -4.72
CA GLN A 6 20.42 -14.76 -5.73
C GLN A 6 20.74 -15.23 -7.15
N LYS A 7 21.97 -15.65 -7.43
CA LYS A 7 22.36 -16.23 -8.73
C LYS A 7 21.54 -17.47 -9.06
N LEU A 8 21.41 -18.39 -8.12
CA LEU A 8 20.59 -19.60 -8.29
C LEU A 8 19.12 -19.25 -8.57
N ILE A 9 18.54 -18.28 -7.85
CA ILE A 9 17.17 -17.83 -8.09
C ILE A 9 17.02 -17.23 -9.51
N ILE A 10 17.98 -16.43 -9.96
CA ILE A 10 17.99 -15.87 -11.32
C ILE A 10 18.05 -16.97 -12.39
N GLU A 11 18.83 -18.01 -12.17
CA GLU A 11 18.91 -19.17 -13.08
C GLU A 11 17.58 -19.92 -13.12
N LEU A 12 17.04 -20.31 -11.95
CA LEU A 12 15.74 -20.99 -11.85
C LEU A 12 14.58 -20.17 -12.44
N LYS A 13 14.59 -18.86 -12.25
CA LYS A 13 13.62 -17.93 -12.84
C LYS A 13 13.61 -18.03 -14.37
N LYS A 14 14.77 -18.04 -14.99
CA LYS A 14 14.93 -18.14 -16.44
C LYS A 14 14.53 -19.52 -16.96
N GLU A 15 15.00 -20.59 -16.32
CA GLU A 15 14.70 -21.97 -16.71
C GLU A 15 13.21 -22.30 -16.67
N ASN A 16 12.47 -21.70 -15.73
CA ASN A 16 11.05 -21.98 -15.51
C ASN A 16 10.11 -20.90 -16.08
N ASP A 17 10.62 -19.92 -16.80
CA ASP A 17 9.86 -18.77 -17.35
C ASP A 17 8.98 -18.09 -16.29
N VAL A 18 9.58 -17.72 -15.15
CA VAL A 18 8.90 -17.15 -13.99
C VAL A 18 9.15 -15.65 -13.89
N LEU A 19 8.08 -14.90 -13.66
CA LEU A 19 8.14 -13.48 -13.32
C LEU A 19 8.24 -13.32 -11.80
N ILE A 20 9.26 -12.63 -11.29
CA ILE A 20 9.39 -12.29 -9.87
C ILE A 20 9.00 -10.84 -9.66
N LEU A 21 7.98 -10.61 -8.85
CA LEU A 21 7.50 -9.29 -8.44
C LEU A 21 7.77 -9.08 -6.95
N ALA A 22 8.36 -7.96 -6.58
CA ALA A 22 8.65 -7.63 -5.19
C ALA A 22 7.95 -6.34 -4.75
N HIS A 23 7.24 -6.39 -3.61
CA HIS A 23 6.74 -5.17 -3.00
C HIS A 23 7.91 -4.29 -2.54
N SER A 24 7.74 -2.97 -2.60
CA SER A 24 8.75 -1.98 -2.19
C SER A 24 9.24 -2.14 -0.74
N TYR A 25 8.48 -2.88 0.10
CA TYR A 25 8.87 -3.17 1.49
C TYR A 25 9.73 -4.45 1.64
N GLN A 26 10.07 -5.11 0.55
CA GLN A 26 10.99 -6.25 0.61
C GLN A 26 12.44 -5.79 0.80
N SER A 27 13.28 -6.70 1.30
CA SER A 27 14.70 -6.38 1.48
C SER A 27 15.39 -6.07 0.14
N PRO A 28 16.46 -5.27 0.15
CA PRO A 28 17.21 -4.94 -1.07
C PRO A 28 17.63 -6.17 -1.87
N GLU A 29 18.00 -7.27 -1.21
CA GLU A 29 18.43 -8.51 -1.86
C GLU A 29 17.33 -9.17 -2.69
N ILE A 30 16.06 -9.05 -2.25
CA ILE A 30 14.89 -9.53 -3.00
C ILE A 30 14.57 -8.56 -4.14
N GLN A 31 14.65 -7.26 -3.88
CA GLN A 31 14.39 -6.25 -4.91
C GLN A 31 15.39 -6.34 -6.08
N GLU A 32 16.67 -6.64 -5.80
CA GLU A 32 17.72 -6.77 -6.82
C GLU A 32 17.47 -7.88 -7.85
N ILE A 33 16.74 -8.94 -7.49
CA ILE A 33 16.46 -10.08 -8.38
C ILE A 33 15.05 -10.07 -8.97
N ALA A 34 14.21 -9.12 -8.54
CA ALA A 34 12.86 -8.95 -9.03
C ALA A 34 12.85 -8.35 -10.45
N ASP A 35 11.84 -8.71 -11.25
CA ASP A 35 11.60 -8.10 -12.56
C ASP A 35 10.92 -6.75 -12.46
N ALA A 36 10.13 -6.56 -11.38
CA ALA A 36 9.59 -5.27 -11.02
C ALA A 36 9.47 -5.12 -9.50
N VAL A 37 9.66 -3.90 -9.03
CA VAL A 37 9.47 -3.46 -7.65
C VAL A 37 8.42 -2.36 -7.64
N GLY A 38 7.48 -2.40 -6.70
CA GLY A 38 6.42 -1.39 -6.63
C GLY A 38 5.40 -1.64 -5.53
N ASP A 39 4.32 -0.87 -5.57
CA ASP A 39 3.16 -1.06 -4.71
C ASP A 39 2.23 -2.19 -5.22
N SER A 40 1.20 -2.50 -4.44
CA SER A 40 0.28 -3.61 -4.70
C SER A 40 -0.40 -3.51 -6.07
N PHE A 41 -0.80 -2.30 -6.49
CA PHE A 41 -1.52 -2.12 -7.74
C PHE A 41 -0.58 -2.09 -8.95
N ALA A 42 0.56 -1.42 -8.83
CA ALA A 42 1.58 -1.37 -9.86
C ALA A 42 2.06 -2.79 -10.23
N LEU A 43 2.35 -3.62 -9.22
CA LEU A 43 2.77 -5.01 -9.44
C LEU A 43 1.68 -5.86 -10.09
N SER A 44 0.42 -5.67 -9.70
CA SER A 44 -0.70 -6.39 -10.31
C SER A 44 -0.89 -6.00 -11.77
N THR A 45 -0.76 -4.70 -12.08
CA THR A 45 -0.82 -4.18 -13.46
C THR A 45 0.37 -4.68 -14.28
N TYR A 46 1.55 -4.73 -13.68
CA TYR A 46 2.74 -5.28 -14.33
C TYR A 46 2.50 -6.75 -14.71
N ALA A 47 1.99 -7.55 -13.78
CA ALA A 47 1.67 -8.96 -14.05
C ALA A 47 0.70 -9.14 -15.23
N MET A 48 -0.33 -8.28 -15.35
CA MET A 48 -1.30 -8.33 -16.46
C MET A 48 -0.65 -8.13 -17.82
N ASN A 49 0.34 -7.26 -17.91
CA ASN A 49 0.96 -6.84 -19.17
C ASN A 49 2.11 -7.76 -19.64
N TYR A 50 2.54 -8.70 -18.82
CA TYR A 50 3.65 -9.60 -19.13
C TYR A 50 3.18 -11.00 -19.52
N PRO A 51 3.83 -11.66 -20.50
CA PRO A 51 3.38 -12.93 -21.06
C PRO A 51 3.61 -14.14 -20.16
N HIS A 52 4.44 -14.02 -19.12
CA HIS A 52 4.77 -15.11 -18.21
C HIS A 52 3.52 -15.73 -17.58
N LYS A 53 3.41 -17.04 -17.60
CA LYS A 53 2.28 -17.79 -17.02
C LYS A 53 2.41 -17.98 -15.51
N THR A 54 3.64 -17.94 -14.98
CA THR A 54 3.92 -18.09 -13.55
C THR A 54 4.48 -16.80 -12.98
N VAL A 55 3.91 -16.36 -11.87
CA VAL A 55 4.33 -15.17 -11.12
C VAL A 55 4.67 -15.59 -9.71
N VAL A 56 5.86 -15.27 -9.25
CA VAL A 56 6.24 -15.31 -7.83
C VAL A 56 6.09 -13.90 -7.28
N LEU A 57 5.20 -13.74 -6.28
CA LEU A 57 5.01 -12.46 -5.61
C LEU A 57 5.71 -12.47 -4.24
N CYS A 58 6.78 -11.68 -4.13
CA CYS A 58 7.44 -11.38 -2.86
C CYS A 58 6.71 -10.21 -2.19
N GLY A 59 5.75 -10.55 -1.32
CA GLY A 59 4.84 -9.63 -0.64
C GLY A 59 3.92 -10.40 0.30
N VAL A 60 2.71 -9.90 0.50
CA VAL A 60 1.71 -10.51 1.39
C VAL A 60 0.52 -11.09 0.62
N LYS A 61 -0.25 -11.94 1.28
CA LYS A 61 -1.33 -12.75 0.70
C LYS A 61 -2.32 -11.95 -0.14
N PHE A 62 -2.87 -10.83 0.38
CA PHE A 62 -3.86 -10.04 -0.37
C PHE A 62 -3.31 -9.47 -1.70
N MET A 63 -1.99 -9.26 -1.80
CA MET A 63 -1.34 -8.82 -3.03
C MET A 63 -1.31 -9.95 -4.07
N ALA A 64 -0.93 -11.18 -3.63
CA ALA A 64 -0.97 -12.36 -4.49
C ALA A 64 -2.41 -12.65 -4.97
N GLU A 65 -3.39 -12.50 -4.09
CA GLU A 65 -4.81 -12.58 -4.43
C GLU A 65 -5.21 -11.53 -5.47
N THR A 66 -4.74 -10.29 -5.32
CA THR A 66 -5.02 -9.21 -6.29
C THR A 66 -4.42 -9.51 -7.66
N VAL A 67 -3.18 -9.99 -7.71
CA VAL A 67 -2.56 -10.46 -8.97
C VAL A 67 -3.41 -11.57 -9.59
N LYS A 68 -3.87 -12.54 -8.78
CA LYS A 68 -4.69 -13.66 -9.27
C LYS A 68 -6.07 -13.22 -9.77
N ILE A 69 -6.70 -12.24 -9.11
CA ILE A 69 -7.99 -11.67 -9.52
C ILE A 69 -7.86 -10.96 -10.88
N LEU A 70 -6.80 -10.19 -11.08
CA LEU A 70 -6.57 -9.41 -12.29
C LEU A 70 -5.96 -10.22 -13.44
N SER A 71 -5.36 -11.37 -13.13
CA SER A 71 -4.75 -12.30 -14.10
C SER A 71 -5.14 -13.75 -13.77
N PRO A 72 -6.41 -14.11 -13.94
CA PRO A 72 -6.93 -15.40 -13.48
C PRO A 72 -6.30 -16.62 -14.18
N GLU A 73 -5.73 -16.45 -15.36
CA GLU A 73 -5.02 -17.48 -16.12
C GLU A 73 -3.62 -17.78 -15.56
N LYS A 74 -3.03 -16.87 -14.78
CA LYS A 74 -1.66 -17.03 -14.27
C LYS A 74 -1.62 -17.91 -13.02
N LYS A 75 -0.54 -18.68 -12.88
CA LYS A 75 -0.17 -19.33 -11.63
C LYS A 75 0.55 -18.30 -10.76
N VAL A 76 -0.04 -17.95 -9.61
CA VAL A 76 0.57 -17.01 -8.66
C VAL A 76 1.09 -17.80 -7.46
N ILE A 77 2.36 -17.62 -7.14
CA ILE A 77 3.06 -18.26 -6.05
C ILE A 77 3.42 -17.21 -5.01
N LEU A 78 2.97 -17.41 -3.78
CA LEU A 78 3.41 -16.69 -2.60
C LEU A 78 4.46 -17.54 -1.89
N PRO A 79 5.74 -17.12 -1.82
CA PRO A 79 6.82 -17.95 -1.25
C PRO A 79 6.60 -18.36 0.20
N ILE A 80 5.97 -17.47 0.99
CA ILE A 80 5.62 -17.70 2.39
C ILE A 80 4.10 -17.67 2.52
N ALA A 81 3.46 -18.82 2.63
CA ALA A 81 2.01 -18.98 2.58
C ALA A 81 1.26 -18.20 3.68
N ASN A 82 1.89 -17.98 4.83
CA ASN A 82 1.34 -17.23 5.96
C ASN A 82 1.84 -15.78 6.05
N ALA A 83 2.45 -15.24 5.00
CA ALA A 83 2.75 -13.82 4.92
C ALA A 83 1.45 -13.05 4.74
N THR A 84 0.88 -12.54 5.83
CA THR A 84 -0.38 -11.80 5.85
C THR A 84 -0.17 -10.33 6.20
N CYS A 85 -1.23 -9.53 6.06
CA CYS A 85 -1.26 -8.15 6.50
C CYS A 85 -2.29 -8.03 7.64
N PRO A 86 -1.86 -7.64 8.86
CA PRO A 86 -2.79 -7.54 9.99
C PRO A 86 -3.99 -6.63 9.71
N MET A 87 -3.83 -5.53 8.97
CA MET A 87 -4.95 -4.67 8.58
C MET A 87 -5.94 -5.40 7.67
N ALA A 88 -5.45 -6.21 6.73
CA ALA A 88 -6.31 -6.89 5.76
C ALA A 88 -7.26 -7.92 6.40
N GLU A 89 -6.97 -8.36 7.61
CA GLU A 89 -7.70 -9.41 8.34
C GLU A 89 -8.61 -8.86 9.45
N GLN A 90 -8.70 -7.53 9.63
CA GLN A 90 -9.46 -6.93 10.73
C GLN A 90 -10.97 -6.88 10.48
N ILE A 91 -11.41 -6.91 9.24
CA ILE A 91 -12.82 -6.84 8.86
C ILE A 91 -13.22 -8.12 8.17
N THR A 92 -14.35 -8.69 8.57
CA THR A 92 -14.88 -9.92 7.99
C THR A 92 -15.90 -9.64 6.88
N PRO A 93 -16.05 -10.53 5.89
CA PRO A 93 -17.13 -10.44 4.90
C PRO A 93 -18.52 -10.35 5.54
N GLN A 94 -18.74 -11.05 6.67
CA GLN A 94 -20.02 -11.08 7.36
C GLN A 94 -20.42 -9.72 7.93
N GLU A 95 -19.46 -8.94 8.42
CA GLU A 95 -19.70 -7.56 8.88
C GLU A 95 -20.20 -6.68 7.74
N ILE A 96 -19.58 -6.81 6.55
CA ILE A 96 -19.99 -6.06 5.35
C ILE A 96 -21.38 -6.47 4.88
N ILE A 97 -21.66 -7.77 4.80
CA ILE A 97 -22.97 -8.29 4.41
C ILE A 97 -24.04 -7.76 5.37
N SER A 98 -23.79 -7.83 6.68
CA SER A 98 -24.73 -7.35 7.69
C SER A 98 -24.95 -5.83 7.61
N PHE A 99 -23.89 -5.07 7.31
CA PHE A 99 -23.99 -3.63 7.09
C PHE A 99 -24.85 -3.32 5.85
N LYS A 100 -24.58 -3.97 4.71
CA LYS A 100 -25.33 -3.75 3.44
C LYS A 100 -26.81 -4.08 3.58
N GLN A 101 -27.15 -5.12 4.33
CA GLN A 101 -28.56 -5.47 4.61
C GLN A 101 -29.31 -4.36 5.36
N LYS A 102 -28.64 -3.70 6.32
CA LYS A 102 -29.23 -2.60 7.10
C LYS A 102 -29.18 -1.25 6.38
N ASN A 103 -28.24 -1.08 5.45
CA ASN A 103 -27.95 0.18 4.77
C ASN A 103 -27.83 -0.03 3.24
N PRO A 104 -28.94 -0.42 2.56
CA PRO A 104 -28.90 -0.87 1.16
C PRO A 104 -28.49 0.22 0.15
N ILE A 105 -28.54 1.51 0.54
CA ILE A 105 -28.14 2.62 -0.33
C ILE A 105 -26.63 2.89 -0.31
N PHE A 106 -25.91 2.34 0.68
CA PHE A 106 -24.47 2.57 0.82
C PHE A 106 -23.67 1.75 -0.21
N LYS A 107 -22.62 2.37 -0.77
CA LYS A 107 -21.57 1.67 -1.51
C LYS A 107 -20.42 1.34 -0.57
N VAL A 108 -19.97 0.11 -0.63
CA VAL A 108 -18.80 -0.34 0.14
C VAL A 108 -17.55 -0.16 -0.71
N VAL A 109 -16.69 0.74 -0.29
CA VAL A 109 -15.40 1.01 -0.93
C VAL A 109 -14.30 0.36 -0.10
N ALA A 110 -13.64 -0.63 -0.68
CA ALA A 110 -12.55 -1.35 -0.04
C ALA A 110 -11.18 -0.83 -0.48
N TYR A 111 -10.35 -0.48 0.48
CA TYR A 111 -8.93 -0.33 0.22
C TYR A 111 -8.33 -1.68 -0.19
N VAL A 112 -7.42 -1.69 -1.15
CA VAL A 112 -6.85 -2.92 -1.74
C VAL A 112 -6.20 -3.84 -0.71
N ASN A 113 -5.74 -3.27 0.42
CA ASN A 113 -5.16 -4.00 1.55
C ASN A 113 -6.27 -4.73 2.35
N THR A 114 -6.93 -5.67 1.69
CA THR A 114 -7.98 -6.51 2.24
C THR A 114 -8.02 -7.86 1.52
N THR A 115 -8.61 -8.88 2.13
CA THR A 115 -8.67 -10.24 1.57
C THR A 115 -9.54 -10.33 0.31
N ALA A 116 -9.29 -11.33 -0.54
CA ALA A 116 -10.14 -11.59 -1.70
C ALA A 116 -11.60 -11.86 -1.30
N GLU A 117 -11.82 -12.55 -0.19
CA GLU A 117 -13.16 -12.83 0.36
C GLU A 117 -13.90 -11.54 0.72
N LEU A 118 -13.21 -10.57 1.35
CA LEU A 118 -13.81 -9.28 1.65
C LEU A 118 -14.07 -8.48 0.36
N LYS A 119 -13.15 -8.48 -0.59
CA LYS A 119 -13.32 -7.83 -1.90
C LYS A 119 -14.58 -8.32 -2.62
N ALA A 120 -14.89 -9.62 -2.52
CA ALA A 120 -16.04 -10.23 -3.17
C ALA A 120 -17.40 -9.70 -2.70
N VAL A 121 -17.48 -9.10 -1.51
CA VAL A 121 -18.72 -8.51 -0.95
C VAL A 121 -18.73 -6.98 -1.00
N CYS A 122 -17.65 -6.35 -1.48
CA CYS A 122 -17.53 -4.92 -1.66
C CYS A 122 -17.95 -4.48 -3.07
N ASP A 123 -18.26 -3.20 -3.24
CA ASP A 123 -18.73 -2.66 -4.53
C ASP A 123 -17.57 -2.10 -5.37
N VAL A 124 -16.55 -1.55 -4.72
CA VAL A 124 -15.39 -0.92 -5.38
C VAL A 124 -14.13 -1.17 -4.57
N CYS A 125 -13.03 -1.46 -5.27
CA CYS A 125 -11.70 -1.52 -4.66
C CYS A 125 -10.86 -0.30 -5.10
N VAL A 126 -10.11 0.27 -4.17
CA VAL A 126 -9.26 1.45 -4.38
C VAL A 126 -7.87 1.24 -3.78
N THR A 127 -6.91 2.01 -4.28
CA THR A 127 -5.58 2.15 -3.66
C THR A 127 -5.47 3.51 -2.97
N SER A 128 -4.45 3.73 -2.13
CA SER A 128 -4.20 5.06 -1.53
C SER A 128 -4.05 6.16 -2.60
N SER A 129 -3.49 5.84 -3.76
CA SER A 129 -3.33 6.80 -4.88
C SER A 129 -4.62 7.07 -5.65
N SER A 130 -5.56 6.13 -5.73
CA SER A 130 -6.79 6.24 -6.52
C SER A 130 -8.04 6.59 -5.69
N ALA A 131 -7.99 6.40 -4.38
CA ALA A 131 -9.16 6.46 -3.51
C ALA A 131 -9.89 7.80 -3.59
N LEU A 132 -9.20 8.91 -3.46
CA LEU A 132 -9.82 10.23 -3.52
C LEU A 132 -10.54 10.49 -4.85
N LYS A 133 -9.88 10.14 -5.97
CA LYS A 133 -10.43 10.31 -7.32
C LYS A 133 -11.66 9.43 -7.57
N ILE A 134 -11.66 8.21 -7.06
CA ILE A 134 -12.77 7.25 -7.25
C ILE A 134 -13.93 7.62 -6.32
N VAL A 135 -13.66 7.83 -5.03
CA VAL A 135 -14.67 8.19 -4.03
C VAL A 135 -15.40 9.48 -4.38
N SER A 136 -14.70 10.49 -4.93
CA SER A 136 -15.33 11.75 -5.36
C SER A 136 -16.41 11.57 -6.44
N LYS A 137 -16.34 10.50 -7.24
CA LYS A 137 -17.28 10.21 -8.33
C LYS A 137 -18.49 9.37 -7.91
N ILE A 138 -18.43 8.67 -6.79
CA ILE A 138 -19.55 7.88 -6.26
C ILE A 138 -20.57 8.87 -5.69
N LYS A 139 -21.84 8.77 -6.07
CA LYS A 139 -22.89 9.67 -5.60
C LYS A 139 -23.50 9.21 -4.27
N GLU A 140 -23.60 7.91 -4.08
CA GLU A 140 -24.17 7.27 -2.92
C GLU A 140 -23.32 7.52 -1.66
N PRO A 141 -23.91 7.39 -0.46
CA PRO A 141 -23.15 7.33 0.78
C PRO A 141 -22.21 6.12 0.78
N ILE A 142 -21.10 6.21 1.48
CA ILE A 142 -19.99 5.25 1.41
C ILE A 142 -19.72 4.64 2.78
N LEU A 143 -19.55 3.32 2.82
CA LEU A 143 -18.79 2.64 3.86
C LEU A 143 -17.37 2.42 3.35
N PHE A 144 -16.38 3.01 4.01
CA PHE A 144 -14.96 2.84 3.68
C PHE A 144 -14.34 1.77 4.59
N VAL A 145 -13.65 0.80 4.00
CA VAL A 145 -13.03 -0.35 4.69
C VAL A 145 -11.64 -0.64 4.14
N PRO A 146 -10.73 -1.30 4.87
CA PRO A 146 -10.77 -1.50 6.31
C PRO A 146 -10.20 -0.31 7.09
N ASP A 147 -9.35 0.53 6.48
CA ASP A 147 -8.51 1.53 7.13
C ASP A 147 -9.27 2.83 7.46
N LYS A 148 -9.52 3.04 8.77
CA LYS A 148 -10.19 4.25 9.27
C LYS A 148 -9.38 5.53 9.04
N ASN A 149 -8.04 5.45 9.05
CA ASN A 149 -7.17 6.61 8.93
C ASN A 149 -7.15 7.12 7.49
N LEU A 150 -6.91 6.22 6.52
CA LEU A 150 -7.04 6.54 5.10
C LEU A 150 -8.46 7.06 4.78
N GLY A 151 -9.48 6.41 5.33
CA GLY A 151 -10.86 6.85 5.18
C GLY A 151 -11.11 8.23 5.78
N SER A 152 -10.53 8.55 6.94
CA SER A 152 -10.58 9.87 7.58
C SER A 152 -9.92 10.95 6.71
N TYR A 153 -8.76 10.63 6.14
CA TYR A 153 -8.08 11.52 5.19
C TYR A 153 -8.98 11.80 3.98
N ILE A 154 -9.54 10.78 3.35
CA ILE A 154 -10.45 10.94 2.20
C ILE A 154 -11.66 11.79 2.57
N LYS A 155 -12.27 11.52 3.74
CA LYS A 155 -13.42 12.28 4.25
C LYS A 155 -13.07 13.75 4.46
N SER A 156 -11.88 14.07 4.97
CA SER A 156 -11.43 15.46 5.16
C SER A 156 -11.26 16.21 3.83
N GLN A 157 -10.87 15.49 2.76
CA GLN A 157 -10.69 16.07 1.42
C GLN A 157 -12.00 16.20 0.63
N LEU A 158 -13.07 15.57 1.09
CA LEU A 158 -14.40 15.59 0.44
C LEU A 158 -15.49 16.06 1.44
N PRO A 159 -15.45 17.34 1.87
CA PRO A 159 -16.43 17.88 2.78
C PRO A 159 -17.84 17.79 2.16
N GLY A 160 -18.81 17.29 2.94
CA GLY A 160 -20.19 17.05 2.48
C GLY A 160 -20.44 15.65 1.90
N LYS A 161 -19.41 14.85 1.70
CA LYS A 161 -19.58 13.43 1.35
C LYS A 161 -19.92 12.61 2.58
N ASP A 162 -21.01 11.81 2.50
CA ASP A 162 -21.39 10.92 3.58
C ASP A 162 -20.50 9.67 3.53
N ILE A 163 -19.53 9.59 4.45
CA ILE A 163 -18.57 8.50 4.57
C ILE A 163 -18.60 7.96 6.00
N ILE A 164 -19.00 6.71 6.15
CA ILE A 164 -18.85 5.92 7.38
C ILE A 164 -17.54 5.14 7.30
N LEU A 165 -16.82 5.06 8.41
CA LEU A 165 -15.55 4.35 8.52
C LEU A 165 -15.73 3.11 9.39
N MET A 166 -15.13 1.99 8.97
CA MET A 166 -14.97 0.82 9.83
C MET A 166 -13.79 1.04 10.78
N HIS A 167 -13.65 0.15 11.77
CA HIS A 167 -12.69 0.30 12.86
C HIS A 167 -11.25 -0.12 12.55
N GLY A 168 -11.00 -0.74 11.39
CA GLY A 168 -9.68 -1.24 11.01
C GLY A 168 -8.66 -0.12 10.76
N CYS A 169 -7.38 -0.44 10.91
CA CYS A 169 -6.26 0.44 10.63
C CYS A 169 -4.96 -0.35 10.41
N CYS A 170 -3.98 0.28 9.78
CA CYS A 170 -2.62 -0.26 9.73
C CYS A 170 -1.95 -0.09 11.10
N PRO A 171 -1.57 -1.19 11.81
CA PRO A 171 -0.97 -1.06 13.13
C PRO A 171 0.39 -0.33 13.11
N VAL A 172 1.11 -0.40 12.00
CA VAL A 172 2.40 0.30 11.84
C VAL A 172 2.18 1.81 11.77
N HIS A 173 1.27 2.27 10.93
CA HIS A 173 0.99 3.70 10.78
C HIS A 173 0.20 4.25 11.98
N ASP A 174 -0.75 3.48 12.53
CA ASP A 174 -1.56 3.90 13.68
C ASP A 174 -0.74 4.02 14.98
N ALA A 175 0.44 3.39 15.05
CA ALA A 175 1.34 3.49 16.20
C ALA A 175 2.10 4.83 16.28
N VAL A 176 2.28 5.53 15.16
CA VAL A 176 2.99 6.82 15.14
C VAL A 176 2.20 7.89 15.89
N THR A 177 2.88 8.62 16.77
CA THR A 177 2.29 9.63 17.64
C THR A 177 2.67 11.05 17.27
N GLU A 178 1.94 12.04 17.78
CA GLU A 178 2.34 13.45 17.67
C GLU A 178 3.70 13.73 18.33
N ASP A 179 4.03 13.01 19.40
CA ASP A 179 5.29 13.20 20.12
C ASP A 179 6.47 12.67 19.30
N ASP A 180 6.28 11.59 18.53
CA ASP A 180 7.28 11.13 17.57
C ASP A 180 7.56 12.21 16.50
N VAL A 181 6.50 12.87 15.99
CA VAL A 181 6.66 13.95 15.01
C VAL A 181 7.33 15.18 15.62
N LYS A 182 7.01 15.53 16.86
CA LYS A 182 7.69 16.64 17.55
C LYS A 182 9.18 16.35 17.73
N LEU A 183 9.52 15.14 18.18
CA LEU A 183 10.90 14.69 18.32
C LEU A 183 11.66 14.76 16.98
N ILE A 184 11.05 14.32 15.89
CA ILE A 184 11.63 14.40 14.54
C ILE A 184 11.88 15.87 14.14
N LYS A 185 10.92 16.76 14.38
CA LYS A 185 11.08 18.20 14.08
C LYS A 185 12.16 18.89 14.90
N GLU A 186 12.34 18.45 16.15
CA GLU A 186 13.44 18.93 17.01
C GLU A 186 14.80 18.39 16.56
N THR A 187 14.83 17.12 16.12
CA THR A 187 16.07 16.46 15.66
C THR A 187 16.51 16.96 14.26
N TYR A 188 15.55 17.26 13.39
CA TYR A 188 15.77 17.69 12.01
C TYR A 188 15.01 19.00 11.72
N PRO A 189 15.43 20.13 12.31
CA PRO A 189 14.71 21.39 12.19
C PRO A 189 14.66 21.89 10.74
N GLY A 190 13.46 22.27 10.28
CA GLY A 190 13.24 22.80 8.93
C GLY A 190 13.14 21.75 7.83
N MET A 191 13.35 20.46 8.12
CA MET A 191 13.23 19.38 7.13
C MET A 191 11.75 19.16 6.79
N LYS A 192 11.46 18.99 5.50
CA LYS A 192 10.10 18.65 5.01
C LYS A 192 9.68 17.25 5.42
N ILE A 193 8.39 17.05 5.66
CA ILE A 193 7.82 15.78 6.09
C ILE A 193 6.81 15.28 5.06
N ALA A 194 7.10 14.15 4.43
CA ALA A 194 6.19 13.46 3.52
C ALA A 194 5.55 12.26 4.23
N MET A 195 4.22 12.21 4.29
CA MET A 195 3.48 11.23 5.08
C MET A 195 2.50 10.41 4.25
N HIS A 196 2.31 9.15 4.66
CA HIS A 196 1.29 8.28 4.09
C HIS A 196 -0.08 8.53 4.76
N PRO A 197 -1.20 8.55 4.01
CA PRO A 197 -2.53 8.85 4.56
C PRO A 197 -3.13 7.77 5.48
N GLU A 198 -2.43 6.66 5.72
CA GLU A 198 -2.77 5.68 6.77
C GLU A 198 -2.35 6.15 8.18
N LEU A 199 -1.60 7.23 8.30
CA LEU A 199 -1.28 7.86 9.58
C LEU A 199 -2.53 8.52 10.17
N ARG A 200 -2.57 8.62 11.51
CA ARG A 200 -3.69 9.25 12.22
C ARG A 200 -3.85 10.72 11.83
N PRO A 201 -5.09 11.25 11.79
CA PRO A 201 -5.35 12.64 11.39
C PRO A 201 -4.54 13.67 12.19
N GLU A 202 -4.35 13.44 13.51
CA GLU A 202 -3.57 14.31 14.38
C GLU A 202 -2.07 14.32 14.04
N VAL A 203 -1.57 13.27 13.40
CA VAL A 203 -0.20 13.19 12.90
C VAL A 203 -0.09 13.85 11.52
N LEU A 204 -1.04 13.60 10.64
CA LEU A 204 -1.05 14.13 9.27
C LEU A 204 -1.05 15.67 9.20
N LYS A 205 -1.53 16.37 10.23
CA LYS A 205 -1.50 17.84 10.28
C LYS A 205 -0.09 18.45 10.25
N TYR A 206 0.93 17.64 10.52
CA TYR A 206 2.33 18.08 10.49
C TYR A 206 3.03 17.84 9.15
N ALA A 207 2.35 17.19 8.20
CA ALA A 207 2.92 16.86 6.90
C ALA A 207 3.02 18.09 5.99
N ASP A 208 4.13 18.21 5.27
CA ASP A 208 4.26 19.11 4.12
C ASP A 208 3.68 18.48 2.85
N TYR A 209 3.70 17.14 2.79
CA TYR A 209 3.12 16.36 1.71
C TYR A 209 2.41 15.12 2.26
N ILE A 210 1.21 14.83 1.76
CA ILE A 210 0.47 13.60 2.06
C ILE A 210 0.17 12.87 0.74
N GLY A 211 0.59 11.63 0.64
CA GLY A 211 0.38 10.83 -0.56
C GLY A 211 0.63 9.34 -0.38
N SER A 212 0.28 8.58 -1.41
CA SER A 212 0.60 7.14 -1.48
C SER A 212 2.10 6.90 -1.46
N THR A 213 2.51 5.66 -1.28
CA THR A 213 3.93 5.25 -1.37
C THR A 213 4.61 5.78 -2.63
N THR A 214 3.99 5.57 -3.80
CA THR A 214 4.49 6.12 -5.08
C THR A 214 4.50 7.65 -5.04
N GLY A 215 3.43 8.28 -4.53
CA GLY A 215 3.36 9.73 -4.40
C GLY A 215 4.48 10.32 -3.52
N ILE A 216 4.85 9.65 -2.43
CA ILE A 216 6.00 10.06 -1.58
C ILE A 216 7.31 9.97 -2.38
N VAL A 217 7.53 8.89 -3.13
CA VAL A 217 8.72 8.73 -3.99
C VAL A 217 8.78 9.82 -5.05
N ASP A 218 7.65 10.15 -5.69
CA ASP A 218 7.56 11.21 -6.70
C ASP A 218 7.77 12.60 -6.09
N TYR A 219 7.22 12.85 -4.90
CA TYR A 219 7.47 14.09 -4.16
C TYR A 219 8.95 14.27 -3.85
N VAL A 220 9.62 13.24 -3.32
CA VAL A 220 11.07 13.26 -3.06
C VAL A 220 11.87 13.50 -4.33
N ALA A 221 11.44 12.95 -5.47
CA ALA A 221 12.08 13.18 -6.77
C ALA A 221 11.90 14.62 -7.30
N SER A 222 10.86 15.32 -6.85
CA SER A 222 10.53 16.70 -7.28
C SER A 222 11.21 17.79 -6.45
N VAL A 223 11.87 17.43 -5.35
CA VAL A 223 12.59 18.36 -4.46
C VAL A 223 14.04 17.92 -4.32
N ASP A 224 14.93 18.85 -4.01
CA ASP A 224 16.38 18.57 -3.84
C ASP A 224 16.77 18.42 -2.37
N GLU A 225 15.88 18.76 -1.45
CA GLU A 225 16.13 18.78 0.00
C GLU A 225 16.05 17.37 0.61
N ASP A 226 16.61 17.21 1.79
CA ASP A 226 16.36 16.10 2.69
C ASP A 226 14.90 16.06 3.12
N VAL A 227 14.31 14.88 3.25
CA VAL A 227 12.87 14.71 3.55
C VAL A 227 12.68 13.63 4.60
N VAL A 228 11.94 13.95 5.67
CA VAL A 228 11.47 12.95 6.64
C VAL A 228 10.39 12.09 5.99
N ILE A 229 10.51 10.78 6.12
CA ILE A 229 9.60 9.82 5.51
C ILE A 229 8.66 9.23 6.56
N GLY A 230 7.42 9.73 6.59
CA GLY A 230 6.36 9.28 7.50
C GLY A 230 5.57 8.11 6.91
N THR A 231 6.23 6.96 6.70
CA THR A 231 5.63 5.70 6.31
C THR A 231 6.54 4.53 6.72
N GLU A 232 6.33 3.35 6.16
CA GLU A 232 7.14 2.17 6.45
C GLU A 232 8.61 2.40 6.05
N LYS A 233 9.53 1.96 6.91
CA LYS A 233 10.97 2.24 6.86
C LYS A 233 11.62 1.89 5.52
N SER A 234 11.21 0.82 4.86
CA SER A 234 11.83 0.38 3.60
C SER A 234 11.76 1.43 2.49
N ILE A 235 10.81 2.36 2.56
CA ILE A 235 10.74 3.48 1.60
C ILE A 235 11.90 4.45 1.84
N ALA A 236 12.21 4.76 3.08
CA ALA A 236 13.38 5.59 3.43
C ALA A 236 14.68 4.89 3.01
N ASP A 237 14.80 3.58 3.26
CA ASP A 237 15.95 2.77 2.84
C ASP A 237 16.11 2.77 1.30
N HIS A 238 15.02 2.56 0.56
CA HIS A 238 15.02 2.62 -0.91
C HIS A 238 15.44 4.01 -1.43
N LEU A 239 14.90 5.07 -0.86
CA LEU A 239 15.25 6.45 -1.23
C LEU A 239 16.71 6.76 -0.92
N SER A 240 17.25 6.26 0.20
CA SER A 240 18.67 6.42 0.55
C SER A 240 19.61 5.74 -0.44
N LEU A 241 19.21 4.58 -0.97
CA LEU A 241 19.97 3.90 -2.04
C LEU A 241 19.92 4.68 -3.36
N LYS A 242 18.74 5.24 -3.70
CA LYS A 242 18.53 5.98 -4.94
C LYS A 242 19.19 7.38 -4.93
N TYR A 243 19.23 8.02 -3.77
CA TYR A 243 19.76 9.37 -3.56
C TYR A 243 20.79 9.38 -2.42
N PRO A 244 22.02 8.82 -2.62
CA PRO A 244 22.99 8.58 -1.55
C PRO A 244 23.57 9.86 -0.93
N SER A 245 23.38 11.02 -1.54
CA SER A 245 23.79 12.34 -1.01
C SER A 245 22.73 13.00 -0.12
N ARG A 246 21.54 12.41 -0.02
CA ARG A 246 20.40 12.96 0.74
C ARG A 246 20.05 12.08 1.94
N LYS A 247 19.38 12.67 2.93
CA LYS A 247 18.92 11.99 4.15
C LYS A 247 17.40 11.81 4.13
N PHE A 248 16.98 10.63 4.57
CA PHE A 248 15.57 10.25 4.66
C PHE A 248 15.28 9.61 6.04
N PRO A 249 15.36 10.40 7.14
CA PRO A 249 15.06 9.91 8.48
C PRO A 249 13.59 9.51 8.62
#